data_cd9e2a309c5b866259a7fb2139b97140
#
_entry.id   cd9e2a309c5b866259a7fb2139b97140
#
_cell.length_a   1.000
_cell.length_b   1.000
_cell.length_c   1.000
_cell.angle_alpha   90.00
_cell.angle_beta   90.00
_cell.angle_gamma   90.00
#
_symmetry.space_group_name_H-M   'P 1'
#
loop_
_entity.id
_entity.type
_entity.pdbx_description
1 polymer ?
#
loop_
_entity_poly.entity_id
_entity_poly.type
_entity_poly.pdbx_seq_one_letter_code
_entity_poly.pdbx_strand_id
1 'polypeptide(L)'
;MLISYIQSIMMIILEVICCKIFFESFAEKRSKNNYRNYSIILGIVVCEYVIASLFYDKFILKQILAIVAVAVFMCFYFKIHFGKAIILSLLFQALLLSVDYFTLWLNVSLFDSIAEISRLHFVGGSLITVLGKIILFLVVLLIRKKVGGESSDVLRSTDWLRFIFFPVFTIFTVIALIMTSGNIENQKQENVFLVIALCLAGMNIVVFYMICLLYTSP
;
A
#
# COMPACT_ATOMS: atom_id res chain seq x y z
N MET A 1 5.37 10.67 23.57
CA MET A 1 4.57 9.43 23.55
C MET A 1 3.17 9.65 22.93
N LEU A 2 2.29 10.52 23.45
CA LEU A 2 0.94 10.76 22.92
C LEU A 2 0.93 11.19 21.44
N ILE A 3 1.81 12.11 21.06
CA ILE A 3 1.94 12.65 19.69
C ILE A 3 2.29 11.52 18.70
N SER A 4 3.16 10.60 19.07
CA SER A 4 3.55 9.45 18.24
C SER A 4 2.37 8.50 17.98
N TYR A 5 1.53 8.24 19.00
CA TYR A 5 0.32 7.41 18.82
C TYR A 5 -0.70 8.07 17.91
N ILE A 6 -0.96 9.37 18.08
CA ILE A 6 -1.88 10.12 17.23
C ILE A 6 -1.39 10.09 15.77
N GLN A 7 -0.10 10.30 15.54
CA GLN A 7 0.49 10.24 14.21
C GLN A 7 0.32 8.85 13.57
N SER A 8 0.59 7.77 14.31
CA SER A 8 0.41 6.40 13.81
C SER A 8 -1.04 6.11 13.41
N ILE A 9 -2.00 6.53 14.24
CA ILE A 9 -3.42 6.37 13.92
C ILE A 9 -3.81 7.17 12.67
N MET A 10 -3.34 8.42 12.54
CA MET A 10 -3.60 9.25 11.36
C MET A 10 -3.04 8.61 10.08
N MET A 11 -1.85 8.00 10.15
CA MET A 11 -1.25 7.29 9.01
C MET A 11 -2.09 6.08 8.60
N ILE A 12 -2.53 5.26 9.54
CA ILE A 12 -3.41 4.11 9.27
C ILE A 12 -4.74 4.58 8.64
N ILE A 13 -5.33 5.64 9.14
CA ILE A 13 -6.56 6.20 8.56
C ILE A 13 -6.34 6.61 7.10
N LEU A 14 -5.24 7.29 6.78
CA LEU A 14 -4.89 7.69 5.41
C LEU A 14 -4.68 6.47 4.51
N GLU A 15 -3.99 5.45 4.97
CA GLU A 15 -3.81 4.18 4.25
C GLU A 15 -5.13 3.49 3.94
N VAL A 16 -6.02 3.40 4.92
CA VAL A 16 -7.35 2.80 4.75
C VAL A 16 -8.21 3.60 3.77
N ILE A 17 -8.13 4.95 3.80
CA ILE A 17 -8.80 5.80 2.82
C ILE A 17 -8.25 5.57 1.42
N CYS A 18 -6.92 5.52 1.25
CA CYS A 18 -6.28 5.21 -0.03
C CYS A 18 -6.69 3.82 -0.53
N CYS A 19 -6.68 2.82 0.34
CA CYS A 19 -7.13 1.47 0.04
C CYS A 19 -8.59 1.44 -0.46
N LYS A 20 -9.49 2.12 0.25
CA LYS A 20 -10.89 2.24 -0.15
C LYS A 20 -11.03 2.87 -1.55
N ILE A 21 -10.34 3.99 -1.82
CA ILE A 21 -10.38 4.67 -3.12
C ILE A 21 -9.83 3.77 -4.22
N PHE A 22 -8.75 3.02 -3.93
CA PHE A 22 -8.19 2.04 -4.84
C PHE A 22 -9.22 0.96 -5.20
N PHE A 23 -9.89 0.37 -4.21
CA PHE A 23 -10.93 -0.63 -4.47
C PHE A 23 -12.16 -0.06 -5.19
N GLU A 24 -12.54 1.21 -4.94
CA GLU A 24 -13.61 1.90 -5.67
C GLU A 24 -13.33 2.03 -7.17
N SER A 25 -12.07 1.91 -7.60
CA SER A 25 -11.70 1.92 -9.02
C SER A 25 -12.07 0.61 -9.74
N PHE A 26 -12.27 -0.49 -8.99
CA PHE A 26 -12.44 -1.86 -9.55
C PHE A 26 -13.71 -2.55 -9.10
N ALA A 27 -14.46 -1.98 -8.16
CA ALA A 27 -15.57 -2.66 -7.53
C ALA A 27 -16.67 -1.69 -7.11
N GLU A 28 -17.91 -2.14 -7.28
CA GLU A 28 -19.08 -1.42 -6.82
C GLU A 28 -19.35 -1.65 -5.33
N LYS A 29 -19.86 -0.63 -4.65
CA LYS A 29 -20.27 -0.73 -3.25
C LYS A 29 -21.42 -1.73 -3.09
N ARG A 30 -21.33 -2.60 -2.09
CA ARG A 30 -22.36 -3.59 -1.78
C ARG A 30 -23.61 -2.96 -1.18
N SER A 31 -23.48 -1.87 -0.44
CA SER A 31 -24.60 -1.20 0.26
C SER A 31 -24.57 0.30 0.06
N LYS A 32 -25.77 0.86 -0.09
CA LYS A 32 -26.01 2.30 -0.04
C LYS A 32 -26.10 2.85 1.38
N ASN A 33 -26.15 1.97 2.42
CA ASN A 33 -26.27 2.39 3.82
C ASN A 33 -24.91 2.93 4.32
N ASN A 34 -24.85 4.23 4.58
CA ASN A 34 -23.66 4.92 5.01
C ASN A 34 -23.16 4.43 6.39
N TYR A 35 -24.05 4.15 7.34
CA TYR A 35 -23.65 3.66 8.67
C TYR A 35 -22.88 2.34 8.60
N ARG A 36 -23.37 1.38 7.81
CA ARG A 36 -22.68 0.10 7.60
C ARG A 36 -21.32 0.32 6.96
N ASN A 37 -21.23 1.20 5.99
CA ASN A 37 -19.99 1.49 5.29
C ASN A 37 -18.95 2.13 6.21
N TYR A 38 -19.35 3.07 7.07
CA TYR A 38 -18.46 3.67 8.07
C TYR A 38 -18.02 2.66 9.13
N SER A 39 -18.90 1.78 9.60
CA SER A 39 -18.55 0.73 10.56
C SER A 39 -17.51 -0.23 10.01
N ILE A 40 -17.60 -0.61 8.72
CA ILE A 40 -16.63 -1.50 8.08
C ILE A 40 -15.26 -0.79 7.99
N ILE A 41 -15.22 0.48 7.57
CA ILE A 41 -13.96 1.25 7.49
C ILE A 41 -13.33 1.42 8.87
N LEU A 42 -14.13 1.74 9.89
CA LEU A 42 -13.64 1.82 11.26
C LEU A 42 -13.09 0.48 11.74
N GLY A 43 -13.77 -0.62 11.39
CA GLY A 43 -13.29 -1.99 11.67
C GLY A 43 -11.94 -2.29 11.06
N ILE A 44 -11.69 -1.85 9.80
CA ILE A 44 -10.37 -1.99 9.16
C ILE A 44 -9.32 -1.20 9.95
N VAL A 45 -9.58 0.06 10.26
CA VAL A 45 -8.63 0.92 11.00
C VAL A 45 -8.25 0.30 12.34
N VAL A 46 -9.25 -0.19 13.10
CA VAL A 46 -9.01 -0.84 14.39
C VAL A 46 -8.22 -2.14 14.20
N CYS A 47 -8.57 -2.96 13.22
CA CYS A 47 -7.88 -4.21 12.93
C CYS A 47 -6.41 -3.98 12.54
N GLU A 48 -6.15 -3.03 11.63
CA GLU A 48 -4.78 -2.65 11.22
C GLU A 48 -3.97 -2.11 12.40
N TYR A 49 -4.56 -1.30 13.26
CA TYR A 49 -3.89 -0.80 14.45
C TYR A 49 -3.54 -1.93 15.43
N VAL A 50 -4.45 -2.88 15.65
CA VAL A 50 -4.22 -4.05 16.51
C VAL A 50 -3.12 -4.94 15.92
N ILE A 51 -3.16 -5.22 14.61
CA ILE A 51 -2.12 -5.99 13.91
C ILE A 51 -0.76 -5.29 14.05
N ALA A 52 -0.71 -3.98 13.82
CA ALA A 52 0.52 -3.20 13.94
C ALA A 52 1.09 -3.21 15.36
N SER A 53 0.24 -3.19 16.38
CA SER A 53 0.64 -3.20 17.80
C SER A 53 1.10 -4.57 18.28
N LEU A 54 0.38 -5.64 17.91
CA LEU A 54 0.66 -7.00 18.38
C LEU A 54 1.85 -7.65 17.67
N PHE A 55 2.07 -7.30 16.39
CA PHE A 55 3.10 -7.92 15.55
C PHE A 55 4.21 -6.93 15.18
N TYR A 56 4.53 -6.01 16.09
CA TYR A 56 5.55 -4.99 15.88
C TYR A 56 6.90 -5.59 15.45
N ASP A 57 7.36 -6.66 16.12
CA ASP A 57 8.64 -7.31 15.84
C ASP A 57 8.61 -8.33 14.68
N LYS A 58 7.40 -8.66 14.17
CA LYS A 58 7.21 -9.71 13.14
C LYS A 58 6.71 -9.09 11.84
N PHE A 59 7.59 -8.39 11.13
CA PHE A 59 7.24 -7.62 9.95
C PHE A 59 6.50 -8.44 8.89
N ILE A 60 7.00 -9.63 8.51
CA ILE A 60 6.39 -10.48 7.48
C ILE A 60 4.98 -10.93 7.89
N LEU A 61 4.83 -11.40 9.14
CA LEU A 61 3.54 -11.86 9.66
C LEU A 61 2.52 -10.72 9.70
N LYS A 62 2.94 -9.53 10.11
CA LYS A 62 2.14 -8.32 10.09
C LYS A 62 1.60 -8.02 8.68
N GLN A 63 2.45 -8.09 7.65
CA GLN A 63 2.05 -7.82 6.27
C GLN A 63 1.04 -8.85 5.74
N ILE A 64 1.25 -10.13 6.04
CA ILE A 64 0.30 -11.19 5.64
C ILE A 64 -1.06 -10.97 6.30
N LEU A 65 -1.08 -10.68 7.60
CA LEU A 65 -2.31 -10.44 8.34
C LEU A 65 -3.05 -9.19 7.83
N ALA A 66 -2.32 -8.11 7.53
CA ALA A 66 -2.88 -6.89 6.94
C ALA A 66 -3.57 -7.18 5.59
N ILE A 67 -2.91 -7.90 4.68
CA ILE A 67 -3.48 -8.28 3.38
C ILE A 67 -4.78 -9.07 3.55
N VAL A 68 -4.77 -10.07 4.45
CA VAL A 68 -5.96 -10.90 4.71
C VAL A 68 -7.08 -10.07 5.34
N ALA A 69 -6.77 -9.23 6.33
CA ALA A 69 -7.74 -8.37 6.98
C ALA A 69 -8.41 -7.43 5.97
N VAL A 70 -7.62 -6.71 5.17
CA VAL A 70 -8.12 -5.82 4.12
C VAL A 70 -9.00 -6.60 3.14
N ALA A 71 -8.57 -7.78 2.66
CA ALA A 71 -9.35 -8.59 1.73
C ALA A 71 -10.71 -8.97 2.30
N VAL A 72 -10.76 -9.43 3.56
CA VAL A 72 -11.99 -9.81 4.24
C VAL A 72 -12.94 -8.62 4.39
N PHE A 73 -12.48 -7.50 4.94
CA PHE A 73 -13.31 -6.33 5.14
C PHE A 73 -13.80 -5.73 3.82
N MET A 74 -12.95 -5.72 2.77
CA MET A 74 -13.32 -5.20 1.46
C MET A 74 -14.35 -6.09 0.75
N CYS A 75 -14.37 -7.41 0.99
CA CYS A 75 -15.47 -8.27 0.54
C CYS A 75 -16.82 -7.91 1.17
N PHE A 76 -16.84 -7.43 2.42
CA PHE A 76 -18.06 -6.96 3.06
C PHE A 76 -18.49 -5.58 2.54
N TYR A 77 -17.53 -4.73 2.17
CA TYR A 77 -17.78 -3.38 1.69
C TYR A 77 -18.21 -3.36 0.20
N PHE A 78 -17.53 -4.16 -0.65
CA PHE A 78 -17.74 -4.21 -2.10
C PHE A 78 -18.43 -5.51 -2.54
N LYS A 79 -19.02 -5.47 -3.74
CA LYS A 79 -19.60 -6.66 -4.41
C LYS A 79 -18.51 -7.41 -5.18
N ILE A 80 -17.57 -8.04 -4.49
CA ILE A 80 -16.47 -8.78 -5.10
C ILE A 80 -16.32 -10.16 -4.48
N HIS A 81 -15.79 -11.10 -5.27
CA HIS A 81 -15.39 -12.40 -4.77
C HIS A 81 -14.10 -12.31 -3.96
N PHE A 82 -13.94 -13.18 -2.98
CA PHE A 82 -12.78 -13.18 -2.08
C PHE A 82 -11.44 -13.25 -2.82
N GLY A 83 -11.34 -14.07 -3.89
CA GLY A 83 -10.13 -14.13 -4.72
C GLY A 83 -9.75 -12.78 -5.34
N LYS A 84 -10.73 -12.04 -5.90
CA LYS A 84 -10.50 -10.69 -6.43
C LYS A 84 -10.08 -9.72 -5.33
N ALA A 85 -10.68 -9.83 -4.13
CA ALA A 85 -10.31 -8.99 -2.99
C ALA A 85 -8.88 -9.23 -2.54
N ILE A 86 -8.42 -10.50 -2.47
CA ILE A 86 -7.02 -10.83 -2.13
C ILE A 86 -6.06 -10.20 -3.14
N ILE A 87 -6.33 -10.34 -4.44
CA ILE A 87 -5.45 -9.82 -5.49
C ILE A 87 -5.37 -8.29 -5.41
N LEU A 88 -6.50 -7.60 -5.25
CA LEU A 88 -6.53 -6.15 -5.07
C LEU A 88 -5.81 -5.71 -3.79
N SER A 89 -5.94 -6.47 -2.69
CA SER A 89 -5.21 -6.21 -1.45
C SER A 89 -3.70 -6.38 -1.63
N LEU A 90 -3.27 -7.42 -2.35
CA LEU A 90 -1.86 -7.64 -2.69
C LEU A 90 -1.29 -6.52 -3.55
N LEU A 91 -2.03 -6.07 -4.58
CA LEU A 91 -1.61 -4.96 -5.44
C LEU A 91 -1.49 -3.66 -4.64
N PHE A 92 -2.47 -3.37 -3.80
CA PHE A 92 -2.44 -2.20 -2.94
C PHE A 92 -1.27 -2.27 -1.95
N GLN A 93 -1.03 -3.44 -1.35
CA GLN A 93 0.08 -3.64 -0.41
C GLN A 93 1.45 -3.51 -1.08
N ALA A 94 1.60 -4.01 -2.31
CA ALA A 94 2.82 -3.84 -3.09
C ALA A 94 3.09 -2.35 -3.38
N LEU A 95 2.04 -1.59 -3.72
CA LEU A 95 2.14 -0.15 -3.93
C LEU A 95 2.50 0.59 -2.64
N LEU A 96 1.83 0.27 -1.53
CA LEU A 96 2.08 0.85 -0.21
C LEU A 96 3.53 0.64 0.22
N LEU A 97 4.02 -0.61 0.19
CA LEU A 97 5.38 -0.95 0.56
C LEU A 97 6.43 -0.26 -0.32
N SER A 98 6.15 -0.10 -1.61
CA SER A 98 7.06 0.60 -2.53
C SER A 98 7.16 2.09 -2.18
N VAL A 99 6.06 2.74 -1.83
CA VAL A 99 6.04 4.14 -1.38
C VAL A 99 6.72 4.28 -0.01
N ASP A 100 6.47 3.36 0.92
CA ASP A 100 7.08 3.38 2.25
C ASP A 100 8.60 3.17 2.15
N TYR A 101 9.08 2.30 1.27
CA TYR A 101 10.51 2.13 1.00
C TYR A 101 11.14 3.40 0.42
N PHE A 102 10.46 4.04 -0.54
CA PHE A 102 10.91 5.31 -1.11
C PHE A 102 11.02 6.42 -0.06
N THR A 103 10.04 6.52 0.83
CA THR A 103 10.06 7.51 1.92
C THR A 103 11.12 7.22 2.96
N LEU A 104 11.38 5.94 3.25
CA LEU A 104 12.45 5.53 4.16
C LEU A 104 13.81 5.92 3.58
N TRP A 105 14.04 5.63 2.29
CA TRP A 105 15.27 6.02 1.60
C TRP A 105 15.45 7.56 1.57
N LEU A 106 14.39 8.31 1.28
CA LEU A 106 14.44 9.79 1.33
C LEU A 106 14.83 10.30 2.72
N ASN A 107 14.29 9.68 3.76
CA ASN A 107 14.60 10.05 5.13
C ASN A 107 16.09 9.84 5.44
N VAL A 108 16.61 8.66 5.14
CA VAL A 108 18.03 8.34 5.31
C VAL A 108 18.91 9.29 4.49
N SER A 109 18.63 9.44 3.20
CA SER A 109 19.44 10.26 2.28
C SER A 109 19.50 11.75 2.65
N LEU A 110 18.39 12.30 3.21
CA LEU A 110 18.31 13.72 3.54
C LEU A 110 18.80 14.03 4.96
N PHE A 111 18.64 13.12 5.92
CA PHE A 111 18.86 13.42 7.33
C PHE A 111 20.08 12.73 7.95
N ASP A 112 20.63 11.67 7.36
CA ASP A 112 21.92 11.12 7.84
C ASP A 112 23.08 12.09 7.68
N SER A 113 22.98 13.02 6.71
CA SER A 113 23.93 14.11 6.52
C SER A 113 23.83 15.21 7.59
N ILE A 114 22.77 15.26 8.41
CA ILE A 114 22.44 16.31 9.38
C ILE A 114 22.43 15.74 10.81
N ALA A 115 23.24 14.74 11.08
CA ALA A 115 23.24 13.91 12.30
C ALA A 115 23.42 14.68 13.64
N GLU A 116 23.60 16.02 13.65
CA GLU A 116 23.87 16.77 14.89
C GLU A 116 22.64 17.35 15.59
N ILE A 117 21.42 17.32 15.00
CA ILE A 117 20.24 17.94 15.62
C ILE A 117 19.07 16.94 15.74
N SER A 118 19.04 16.19 16.81
CA SER A 118 18.04 15.15 17.11
C SER A 118 16.56 15.60 16.99
N ARG A 119 16.26 16.88 17.24
CA ARG A 119 14.91 17.44 17.08
C ARG A 119 14.53 17.65 15.62
N LEU A 120 15.47 18.07 14.78
CA LEU A 120 15.24 18.28 13.35
C LEU A 120 15.01 16.94 12.64
N HIS A 121 15.72 15.89 13.07
CA HIS A 121 15.57 14.52 12.57
C HIS A 121 14.17 13.97 12.83
N PHE A 122 13.62 14.17 14.04
CA PHE A 122 12.27 13.71 14.38
C PHE A 122 11.18 14.41 13.56
N VAL A 123 11.24 15.74 13.45
CA VAL A 123 10.26 16.54 12.69
C VAL A 123 10.37 16.27 11.20
N GLY A 124 11.59 16.18 10.68
CA GLY A 124 11.85 15.89 9.27
C GLY A 124 11.39 14.50 8.85
N GLY A 125 11.71 13.47 9.63
CA GLY A 125 11.25 12.10 9.39
C GLY A 125 9.72 11.99 9.39
N SER A 126 9.07 12.73 10.29
CA SER A 126 7.61 12.81 10.35
C SER A 126 7.00 13.47 9.11
N LEU A 127 7.60 14.55 8.61
CA LEU A 127 7.16 15.25 7.39
C LEU A 127 7.35 14.37 6.14
N ILE A 128 8.47 13.67 6.01
CA ILE A 128 8.72 12.77 4.89
C ILE A 128 7.72 11.62 4.87
N THR A 129 7.38 11.06 6.02
CA THR A 129 6.36 10.00 6.11
C THR A 129 5.00 10.51 5.64
N VAL A 130 4.60 11.72 6.03
CA VAL A 130 3.36 12.36 5.54
C VAL A 130 3.42 12.58 4.03
N LEU A 131 4.55 13.06 3.50
CA LEU A 131 4.76 13.24 2.06
C LEU A 131 4.56 11.93 1.30
N GLY A 132 5.07 10.80 1.82
CA GLY A 132 4.85 9.48 1.24
C GLY A 132 3.37 9.10 1.16
N LYS A 133 2.60 9.38 2.20
CA LYS A 133 1.15 9.10 2.16
C LYS A 133 0.41 10.03 1.18
N ILE A 134 0.88 11.27 0.99
CA ILE A 134 0.37 12.17 -0.05
C ILE A 134 0.69 11.61 -1.45
N ILE A 135 1.91 11.13 -1.67
CA ILE A 135 2.30 10.48 -2.94
C ILE A 135 1.43 9.25 -3.21
N LEU A 136 1.23 8.39 -2.21
CA LEU A 136 0.35 7.23 -2.31
C LEU A 136 -1.08 7.65 -2.72
N PHE A 137 -1.61 8.68 -2.06
CA PHE A 137 -2.94 9.20 -2.36
C PHE A 137 -3.05 9.71 -3.81
N LEU A 138 -2.06 10.46 -4.28
CA LEU A 138 -2.01 10.96 -5.67
C LEU A 138 -1.94 9.82 -6.68
N VAL A 139 -1.11 8.80 -6.43
CA VAL A 139 -1.02 7.63 -7.32
C VAL A 139 -2.35 6.87 -7.37
N VAL A 140 -3.00 6.67 -6.24
CA VAL A 140 -4.32 6.01 -6.19
C VAL A 140 -5.40 6.83 -6.91
N LEU A 141 -5.37 8.17 -6.80
CA LEU A 141 -6.29 9.03 -7.56
C LEU A 141 -6.04 8.96 -9.07
N LEU A 142 -4.78 8.88 -9.50
CA LEU A 142 -4.43 8.69 -10.91
C LEU A 142 -4.95 7.36 -11.45
N ILE A 143 -4.79 6.27 -10.68
CA ILE A 143 -5.36 4.96 -11.01
C ILE A 143 -6.87 5.07 -11.15
N ARG A 144 -7.55 5.67 -10.17
CA ARG A 144 -9.01 5.85 -10.21
C ARG A 144 -9.46 6.64 -11.44
N LYS A 145 -8.75 7.71 -11.81
CA LYS A 145 -9.09 8.52 -12.98
C LYS A 145 -8.97 7.76 -14.30
N LYS A 146 -7.97 6.86 -14.39
CA LYS A 146 -7.75 6.08 -15.62
C LYS A 146 -8.62 4.84 -15.72
N VAL A 147 -8.92 4.18 -14.60
CA VAL A 147 -9.59 2.87 -14.57
C VAL A 147 -11.07 3.00 -14.22
N GLY A 148 -11.47 4.00 -13.46
CA GLY A 148 -12.81 4.16 -12.87
C GLY A 148 -13.95 4.51 -13.82
N GLY A 149 -13.80 4.35 -15.11
CA GLY A 149 -14.84 4.65 -16.13
C GLY A 149 -15.49 3.45 -16.79
N GLU A 150 -14.94 2.23 -16.64
CA GLU A 150 -15.41 1.06 -17.38
C GLU A 150 -15.69 -0.13 -16.45
N SER A 151 -16.83 -0.78 -16.73
CA SER A 151 -17.51 -1.76 -15.89
C SER A 151 -16.61 -2.86 -15.29
N SER A 152 -16.84 -3.11 -14.02
CA SER A 152 -16.11 -4.05 -13.14
C SER A 152 -16.26 -5.53 -13.49
N ASP A 153 -17.03 -5.91 -14.51
CA ASP A 153 -17.37 -7.31 -14.82
C ASP A 153 -16.46 -8.00 -15.84
N VAL A 154 -15.49 -7.27 -16.40
CA VAL A 154 -14.73 -7.70 -17.58
C VAL A 154 -13.69 -8.78 -17.27
N LEU A 155 -13.20 -8.90 -16.05
CA LEU A 155 -12.19 -9.91 -15.70
C LEU A 155 -12.79 -11.18 -15.10
N ARG A 156 -12.71 -12.27 -15.84
CA ARG A 156 -13.04 -13.59 -15.34
C ARG A 156 -12.08 -13.97 -14.19
N SER A 157 -12.59 -14.63 -13.15
CA SER A 157 -11.81 -14.93 -11.94
C SER A 157 -10.48 -15.66 -12.20
N THR A 158 -10.38 -16.39 -13.30
CA THR A 158 -9.18 -17.15 -13.69
C THR A 158 -8.04 -16.27 -14.21
N ASP A 159 -8.37 -15.16 -14.84
CA ASP A 159 -7.36 -14.26 -15.45
C ASP A 159 -6.64 -13.45 -14.39
N TRP A 160 -7.33 -13.10 -13.31
CA TRP A 160 -6.74 -12.43 -12.16
C TRP A 160 -5.62 -13.25 -11.49
N LEU A 161 -5.74 -14.60 -11.50
CA LEU A 161 -4.73 -15.48 -10.92
C LEU A 161 -3.37 -15.38 -11.63
N ARG A 162 -3.36 -15.13 -12.93
CA ARG A 162 -2.12 -14.96 -13.70
C ARG A 162 -1.33 -13.73 -13.28
N PHE A 163 -2.03 -12.70 -12.82
CA PHE A 163 -1.42 -11.43 -12.44
C PHE A 163 -1.02 -11.35 -10.95
N ILE A 164 -1.43 -12.31 -10.11
CA ILE A 164 -1.07 -12.35 -8.69
C ILE A 164 0.44 -12.47 -8.47
N PHE A 165 1.15 -13.07 -9.43
CA PHE A 165 2.58 -13.30 -9.32
C PHE A 165 3.39 -11.99 -9.19
N PHE A 166 3.02 -10.95 -9.92
CA PHE A 166 3.75 -9.67 -9.91
C PHE A 166 3.70 -8.96 -8.55
N PRO A 167 2.53 -8.70 -7.94
CA PRO A 167 2.47 -8.05 -6.64
C PRO A 167 3.10 -8.91 -5.53
N VAL A 168 2.96 -10.23 -5.58
CA VAL A 168 3.60 -11.13 -4.61
C VAL A 168 5.12 -11.03 -4.74
N PHE A 169 5.66 -11.10 -5.95
CA PHE A 169 7.10 -10.96 -6.18
C PHE A 169 7.61 -9.59 -5.70
N THR A 170 6.88 -8.51 -5.98
CA THR A 170 7.23 -7.16 -5.52
C THR A 170 7.26 -7.08 -3.99
N ILE A 171 6.25 -7.62 -3.31
CA ILE A 171 6.20 -7.63 -1.85
C ILE A 171 7.41 -8.36 -1.28
N PHE A 172 7.73 -9.56 -1.77
CA PHE A 172 8.89 -10.31 -1.31
C PHE A 172 10.20 -9.57 -1.56
N THR A 173 10.36 -8.96 -2.74
CA THR A 173 11.58 -8.21 -3.07
C THR A 173 11.73 -6.97 -2.20
N VAL A 174 10.66 -6.19 -2.00
CA VAL A 174 10.71 -4.99 -1.15
C VAL A 174 10.98 -5.37 0.31
N ILE A 175 10.38 -6.44 0.81
CA ILE A 175 10.67 -6.96 2.16
C ILE A 175 12.15 -7.35 2.28
N ALA A 176 12.69 -8.07 1.29
CA ALA A 176 14.10 -8.44 1.27
C ALA A 176 15.02 -7.22 1.25
N LEU A 177 14.66 -6.18 0.49
CA LEU A 177 15.39 -4.91 0.43
C LEU A 177 15.37 -4.19 1.79
N ILE A 178 14.22 -4.11 2.44
CA ILE A 178 14.10 -3.49 3.78
C ILE A 178 14.94 -4.25 4.82
N MET A 179 14.92 -5.59 4.78
CA MET A 179 15.70 -6.41 5.72
C MET A 179 17.22 -6.30 5.48
N THR A 180 17.64 -6.08 4.24
CA THR A 180 19.06 -5.92 3.88
C THR A 180 19.56 -4.50 4.10
N SER A 181 18.73 -3.47 3.96
CA SER A 181 19.14 -2.07 4.09
C SER A 181 19.71 -1.72 5.47
N GLY A 182 19.24 -2.39 6.53
CA GLY A 182 19.77 -2.21 7.89
C GLY A 182 21.23 -2.65 8.11
N ASN A 183 21.83 -3.37 7.15
CA ASN A 183 23.19 -3.90 7.23
C ASN A 183 24.16 -3.30 6.21
N ILE A 184 23.74 -2.24 5.50
CA ILE A 184 24.53 -1.69 4.38
C ILE A 184 25.35 -0.51 4.87
N GLU A 185 26.69 -0.66 4.78
CA GLU A 185 27.66 0.41 5.03
C GLU A 185 27.89 1.33 3.80
N ASN A 186 27.26 1.05 2.65
CA ASN A 186 27.64 1.67 1.37
C ASN A 186 26.44 2.34 0.67
N GLN A 187 26.42 3.67 0.66
CA GLN A 187 25.37 4.51 0.06
C GLN A 187 25.09 4.20 -1.44
N LYS A 188 26.07 3.66 -2.16
CA LYS A 188 25.88 3.22 -3.54
C LYS A 188 24.96 2.01 -3.67
N GLN A 189 24.99 1.09 -2.70
CA GLN A 189 24.11 -0.08 -2.69
C GLN A 189 22.67 0.31 -2.35
N GLU A 190 22.47 1.27 -1.45
CA GLU A 190 21.14 1.81 -1.14
C GLU A 190 20.46 2.44 -2.36
N ASN A 191 21.20 3.19 -3.16
CA ASN A 191 20.69 3.78 -4.40
C ASN A 191 20.28 2.71 -5.43
N VAL A 192 21.04 1.62 -5.55
CA VAL A 192 20.70 0.49 -6.43
C VAL A 192 19.41 -0.18 -5.95
N PHE A 193 19.26 -0.38 -4.66
CA PHE A 193 18.04 -0.99 -4.08
C PHE A 193 16.81 -0.11 -4.27
N LEU A 194 16.96 1.21 -4.14
CA LEU A 194 15.90 2.15 -4.47
C LEU A 194 15.44 2.02 -5.92
N VAL A 195 16.40 2.01 -6.87
CA VAL A 195 16.08 1.87 -8.29
C VAL A 195 15.33 0.56 -8.54
N ILE A 196 15.74 -0.54 -7.92
CA ILE A 196 15.06 -1.83 -8.02
C ILE A 196 13.61 -1.72 -7.48
N ALA A 197 13.42 -1.13 -6.30
CA ALA A 197 12.09 -0.97 -5.70
C ALA A 197 11.18 -0.10 -6.56
N LEU A 198 11.68 1.01 -7.11
CA LEU A 198 10.94 1.89 -8.01
C LEU A 198 10.60 1.22 -9.34
N CYS A 199 11.53 0.44 -9.92
CA CYS A 199 11.27 -0.34 -11.13
C CYS A 199 10.18 -1.39 -10.90
N LEU A 200 10.19 -2.09 -9.76
CA LEU A 200 9.16 -3.06 -9.40
C LEU A 200 7.81 -2.39 -9.18
N ALA A 201 7.76 -1.25 -8.51
CA ALA A 201 6.53 -0.47 -8.37
C ALA A 201 5.99 -0.01 -9.72
N GLY A 202 6.86 0.52 -10.59
CA GLY A 202 6.53 0.91 -11.96
C GLY A 202 6.00 -0.27 -12.78
N MET A 203 6.66 -1.44 -12.72
CA MET A 203 6.19 -2.66 -13.37
C MET A 203 4.79 -3.08 -12.91
N ASN A 204 4.50 -3.03 -11.60
CA ASN A 204 3.17 -3.36 -11.10
C ASN A 204 2.12 -2.40 -11.65
N ILE A 205 2.42 -1.10 -11.74
CA ILE A 205 1.50 -0.10 -12.30
C ILE A 205 1.29 -0.35 -13.81
N VAL A 206 2.35 -0.66 -14.55
CA VAL A 206 2.28 -0.93 -16.01
C VAL A 206 1.52 -2.23 -16.28
N VAL A 207 1.82 -3.31 -15.56
CA VAL A 207 1.09 -4.58 -15.67
C VAL A 207 -0.39 -4.37 -15.38
N PHE A 208 -0.68 -3.61 -14.34
CA PHE A 208 -2.04 -3.27 -13.97
C PHE A 208 -2.75 -2.45 -15.06
N TYR A 209 -2.07 -1.45 -15.63
CA TYR A 209 -2.58 -0.67 -16.76
C TYR A 209 -2.80 -1.53 -18.01
N MET A 210 -1.88 -2.47 -18.32
CA MET A 210 -2.04 -3.42 -19.42
C MET A 210 -3.24 -4.34 -19.21
N ILE A 211 -3.47 -4.82 -17.98
CA ILE A 211 -4.67 -5.61 -17.64
C ILE A 211 -5.92 -4.81 -17.96
N CYS A 212 -5.97 -3.56 -17.53
CA CYS A 212 -7.11 -2.69 -17.82
C CYS A 212 -7.30 -2.46 -19.31
N LEU A 213 -6.25 -2.21 -20.08
CA LEU A 213 -6.32 -1.99 -21.54
C LEU A 213 -6.73 -3.25 -22.32
N LEU A 214 -6.15 -4.42 -21.98
CA LEU A 214 -6.45 -5.68 -22.69
C LEU A 214 -7.91 -6.12 -22.53
N TYR A 215 -8.56 -5.67 -21.46
CA TYR A 215 -9.94 -6.05 -21.15
C TYR A 215 -10.97 -4.94 -21.41
N THR A 216 -10.53 -3.77 -21.85
CA THR A 216 -11.39 -2.65 -22.28
C THR A 216 -11.44 -2.47 -23.80
N SER A 217 -10.61 -3.20 -24.56
CA SER A 217 -10.75 -3.21 -26.03
C SER A 217 -11.94 -4.09 -26.42
N PRO A 218 -12.88 -3.56 -27.26
CA PRO A 218 -14.06 -4.26 -27.74
C PRO A 218 -13.73 -5.50 -28.55
#